data_a77e2852f71fd49ddf9b16eccb5b83cb
#
_entry.id   a77e2852f71fd49ddf9b16eccb5b83cb
#
_cell.length_a   1.000
_cell.length_b   1.000
_cell.length_c   1.000
_cell.angle_alpha   90.00
_cell.angle_beta   90.00
_cell.angle_gamma   90.00
#
_symmetry.space_group_name_H-M   'P 1'
#
loop_
_entity.id
_entity.type
_entity.pdbx_description
1 polymer ?
#
loop_
_entity_poly.entity_id
_entity_poly.type
_entity_poly.pdbx_seq_one_letter_code
_entity_poly.pdbx_strand_id
1 'polypeptide(L)'
;MRLTIAAAAAALALCLPAQTFAQDAAKGETVFKKCQICHEVGPTAKVKVGPILNDVVGRKAGTLPGFAYSPAMKEAGEKGLAWTDESISKYLENPRDFVPKNKMAFVGLKKEDERADVIAYLKKYTAPK
;
A
#
# COMPACT_ATOMS: atom_id res chain seq x y z
N MET A 1 63.95 25.44 7.19
CA MET A 1 62.78 25.33 6.30
C MET A 1 62.08 23.98 6.59
N ARG A 2 61.02 23.96 7.39
CA ARG A 2 60.33 22.74 7.80
C ARG A 2 59.03 22.63 7.01
N LEU A 3 58.95 21.65 6.11
CA LEU A 3 57.70 21.30 5.38
C LEU A 3 56.82 20.45 6.29
N THR A 4 55.67 20.96 6.68
CA THR A 4 54.61 20.20 7.33
C THR A 4 53.68 19.65 6.26
N ILE A 5 53.65 18.34 6.08
CA ILE A 5 52.71 17.64 5.19
C ILE A 5 51.45 17.43 6.00
N ALA A 6 50.38 18.13 5.63
CA ALA A 6 49.03 17.89 6.17
C ALA A 6 48.39 16.71 5.41
N ALA A 7 48.19 15.61 6.11
CA ALA A 7 47.47 14.47 5.59
C ALA A 7 45.94 14.75 5.67
N ALA A 8 45.27 14.94 4.53
CA ALA A 8 43.82 15.01 4.44
C ALA A 8 43.27 13.60 4.43
N ALA A 9 42.60 13.21 5.52
CA ALA A 9 41.82 11.97 5.58
C ALA A 9 40.49 12.19 4.86
N ALA A 10 40.33 11.59 3.68
CA ALA A 10 39.06 11.53 2.97
C ALA A 10 38.18 10.43 3.60
N ALA A 11 37.12 10.82 4.30
CA ALA A 11 36.11 9.90 4.78
C ALA A 11 35.22 9.48 3.62
N LEU A 12 35.37 8.24 3.13
CA LEU A 12 34.45 7.61 2.22
C LEU A 12 33.16 7.29 3.01
N ALA A 13 32.10 8.06 2.78
CA ALA A 13 30.77 7.70 3.23
C ALA A 13 30.26 6.53 2.37
N LEU A 14 30.19 5.34 2.97
CA LEU A 14 29.54 4.19 2.36
C LEU A 14 28.03 4.45 2.33
N CYS A 15 27.50 4.92 1.20
CA CYS A 15 26.07 4.87 0.90
C CYS A 15 25.69 3.41 0.70
N LEU A 16 25.12 2.78 1.73
CA LEU A 16 24.45 1.49 1.58
C LEU A 16 23.21 1.72 0.69
N PRO A 17 23.07 0.97 -0.42
CA PRO A 17 21.84 1.07 -1.20
C PRO A 17 20.68 0.59 -0.32
N ALA A 18 19.67 1.44 -0.16
CA ALA A 18 18.40 1.00 0.40
C ALA A 18 17.88 -0.13 -0.49
N GLN A 19 17.70 -1.32 0.07
CA GLN A 19 17.11 -2.44 -0.65
C GLN A 19 15.64 -2.11 -0.92
N THR A 20 15.37 -1.55 -2.07
CA THR A 20 14.01 -1.45 -2.58
C THR A 20 13.61 -2.84 -3.04
N PHE A 21 12.68 -3.47 -2.31
CA PHE A 21 12.05 -4.68 -2.82
C PHE A 21 11.42 -4.35 -4.16
N ALA A 22 11.84 -5.08 -5.23
CA ALA A 22 11.26 -4.90 -6.54
C ALA A 22 9.76 -5.29 -6.47
N GLN A 23 8.87 -4.32 -6.70
CA GLN A 23 7.43 -4.53 -6.75
C GLN A 23 7.10 -5.33 -8.02
N ASP A 24 6.49 -6.49 -7.85
CA ASP A 24 6.14 -7.42 -8.94
C ASP A 24 4.62 -7.57 -9.05
N ALA A 25 4.03 -6.93 -10.07
CA ALA A 25 2.59 -6.98 -10.31
C ALA A 25 2.09 -8.39 -10.66
N ALA A 26 2.90 -9.23 -11.29
CA ALA A 26 2.52 -10.61 -11.59
C ALA A 26 2.44 -11.48 -10.32
N LYS A 27 3.37 -11.30 -9.40
CA LYS A 27 3.28 -11.91 -8.07
C LYS A 27 2.12 -11.30 -7.27
N GLY A 28 1.88 -10.01 -7.40
CA GLY A 28 0.76 -9.30 -6.80
C GLY A 28 -0.60 -9.85 -7.21
N GLU A 29 -0.75 -10.28 -8.47
CA GLU A 29 -1.96 -10.97 -8.93
C GLU A 29 -2.19 -12.28 -8.15
N THR A 30 -1.14 -13.02 -7.88
CA THR A 30 -1.22 -14.24 -7.05
C THR A 30 -1.60 -13.91 -5.61
N VAL A 31 -1.03 -12.87 -5.02
CA VAL A 31 -1.40 -12.39 -3.68
C VAL A 31 -2.86 -11.93 -3.65
N PHE A 32 -3.32 -11.23 -4.70
CA PHE A 32 -4.69 -10.72 -4.81
C PHE A 32 -5.76 -11.82 -4.75
N LYS A 33 -5.43 -13.07 -5.05
CA LYS A 33 -6.35 -14.21 -4.88
C LYS A 33 -6.90 -14.31 -3.45
N LYS A 34 -6.15 -13.85 -2.45
CA LYS A 34 -6.60 -13.75 -1.06
C LYS A 34 -7.65 -12.64 -0.85
N CYS A 35 -7.75 -11.70 -1.76
CA CYS A 35 -8.64 -10.52 -1.69
C CYS A 35 -9.91 -10.68 -2.53
N GLN A 36 -9.83 -11.46 -3.61
CA GLN A 36 -10.91 -11.56 -4.60
C GLN A 36 -12.18 -12.28 -4.12
N ILE A 37 -12.16 -12.88 -2.95
CA ILE A 37 -13.36 -13.39 -2.27
C ILE A 37 -14.31 -12.22 -1.97
N CYS A 38 -13.77 -11.06 -1.63
CA CYS A 38 -14.52 -9.87 -1.22
C CYS A 38 -14.38 -8.69 -2.17
N HIS A 39 -13.32 -8.63 -2.98
CA HIS A 39 -13.01 -7.50 -3.86
C HIS A 39 -12.89 -7.92 -5.31
N GLU A 40 -13.18 -6.98 -6.21
CA GLU A 40 -12.93 -7.12 -7.63
C GLU A 40 -12.15 -5.93 -8.17
N VAL A 41 -11.43 -6.16 -9.26
CA VAL A 41 -10.76 -5.14 -10.08
C VAL A 41 -11.04 -5.43 -11.56
N GLY A 42 -10.90 -4.42 -12.39
CA GLY A 42 -11.06 -4.53 -13.85
C GLY A 42 -12.33 -3.85 -14.37
N PRO A 43 -12.56 -3.91 -15.71
CA PRO A 43 -13.64 -3.15 -16.35
C PRO A 43 -15.05 -3.65 -16.01
N THR A 44 -15.18 -4.89 -15.56
CA THR A 44 -16.48 -5.49 -15.19
C THR A 44 -16.62 -5.70 -13.68
N ALA A 45 -15.72 -5.10 -12.88
CA ALA A 45 -15.70 -5.24 -11.43
C ALA A 45 -17.01 -4.76 -10.79
N LYS A 46 -17.49 -5.52 -9.83
CA LYS A 46 -18.72 -5.23 -9.07
C LYS A 46 -18.42 -5.19 -7.58
N VAL A 47 -19.18 -4.38 -6.86
CA VAL A 47 -19.20 -4.39 -5.40
C VAL A 47 -19.67 -5.76 -4.91
N LYS A 48 -18.93 -6.31 -3.96
CA LYS A 48 -19.24 -7.58 -3.28
C LYS A 48 -19.33 -7.33 -1.77
N VAL A 49 -18.72 -8.21 -0.98
CA VAL A 49 -18.57 -8.00 0.47
C VAL A 49 -17.71 -6.77 0.76
N GLY A 50 -16.74 -6.51 -0.10
CA GLY A 50 -15.90 -5.32 -0.09
C GLY A 50 -16.12 -4.40 -1.30
N PRO A 51 -15.59 -3.18 -1.27
CA PRO A 51 -15.68 -2.26 -2.40
C PRO A 51 -14.83 -2.72 -3.58
N ILE A 52 -15.15 -2.22 -4.77
CA ILE A 52 -14.29 -2.32 -5.95
C ILE A 52 -12.96 -1.61 -5.66
N LEU A 53 -11.85 -2.20 -6.06
CA LEU A 53 -10.51 -1.66 -5.82
C LEU A 53 -9.90 -0.92 -7.04
N ASN A 54 -10.65 -0.77 -8.14
CA ASN A 54 -10.25 0.13 -9.21
C ASN A 54 -10.04 1.54 -8.63
N ASP A 55 -8.95 2.20 -9.04
CA ASP A 55 -8.60 3.55 -8.58
C ASP A 55 -8.44 3.70 -7.06
N VAL A 56 -8.19 2.62 -6.33
CA VAL A 56 -7.98 2.68 -4.89
C VAL A 56 -6.73 3.47 -4.52
N VAL A 57 -5.66 3.33 -5.29
CA VAL A 57 -4.41 4.07 -5.04
C VAL A 57 -4.62 5.55 -5.30
N GLY A 58 -4.45 6.37 -4.26
CA GLY A 58 -4.70 7.82 -4.29
C GLY A 58 -6.13 8.23 -3.92
N ARG A 59 -7.02 7.28 -3.64
CA ARG A 59 -8.39 7.56 -3.23
C ARG A 59 -8.47 7.85 -1.73
N LYS A 60 -9.33 8.81 -1.34
CA LYS A 60 -9.69 9.04 0.06
C LYS A 60 -10.42 7.81 0.62
N ALA A 61 -10.08 7.40 1.82
CA ALA A 61 -10.74 6.27 2.47
C ALA A 61 -12.23 6.52 2.69
N GLY A 62 -13.03 5.46 2.55
CA GLY A 62 -14.46 5.51 2.83
C GLY A 62 -15.32 6.28 1.83
N THR A 63 -14.85 6.50 0.59
CA THR A 63 -15.49 7.44 -0.35
C THR A 63 -16.03 6.83 -1.65
N LEU A 64 -15.80 5.54 -1.92
CA LEU A 64 -16.34 4.93 -3.13
C LEU A 64 -17.88 4.94 -3.11
N PRO A 65 -18.56 5.54 -4.09
CA PRO A 65 -20.01 5.48 -4.19
C PRO A 65 -20.52 4.03 -4.34
N GLY A 66 -21.67 3.74 -3.73
CA GLY A 66 -22.30 2.42 -3.85
C GLY A 66 -21.81 1.34 -2.90
N PHE A 67 -20.85 1.64 -2.02
CA PHE A 67 -20.44 0.74 -0.96
C PHE A 67 -20.74 1.31 0.42
N ALA A 68 -21.31 0.47 1.29
CA ALA A 68 -21.63 0.83 2.67
C ALA A 68 -20.42 0.57 3.59
N TYR A 69 -19.56 1.56 3.74
CA TYR A 69 -18.42 1.48 4.64
C TYR A 69 -18.81 1.44 6.12
N SER A 70 -17.93 0.91 6.96
CA SER A 70 -18.06 1.06 8.41
C SER A 70 -17.98 2.54 8.81
N PRO A 71 -18.61 2.94 9.93
CA PRO A 71 -18.43 4.29 10.48
C PRO A 71 -16.94 4.62 10.70
N ALA A 72 -16.17 3.64 11.20
CA ALA A 72 -14.73 3.80 11.43
C ALA A 72 -13.94 4.14 10.15
N MET A 73 -14.26 3.49 9.02
CA MET A 73 -13.59 3.77 7.74
C MET A 73 -13.98 5.14 7.18
N LYS A 74 -15.24 5.53 7.31
CA LYS A 74 -15.69 6.89 6.92
C LYS A 74 -14.99 7.95 7.74
N GLU A 75 -14.94 7.79 9.06
CA GLU A 75 -14.26 8.72 9.97
C GLU A 75 -12.75 8.80 9.66
N ALA A 76 -12.11 7.69 9.38
CA ALA A 76 -10.69 7.69 8.99
C ALA A 76 -10.46 8.53 7.72
N GLY A 77 -11.33 8.40 6.72
CA GLY A 77 -11.29 9.25 5.52
C GLY A 77 -11.53 10.73 5.82
N GLU A 78 -12.49 11.05 6.67
CA GLU A 78 -12.78 12.43 7.08
C GLU A 78 -11.60 13.07 7.84
N LYS A 79 -10.86 12.28 8.59
CA LYS A 79 -9.61 12.68 9.27
C LYS A 79 -8.39 12.74 8.35
N GLY A 80 -8.55 12.47 7.06
CA GLY A 80 -7.51 12.65 6.05
C GLY A 80 -6.81 11.38 5.57
N LEU A 81 -7.28 10.19 5.93
CA LEU A 81 -6.71 8.95 5.41
C LEU A 81 -6.96 8.87 3.90
N ALA A 82 -5.86 8.83 3.14
CA ALA A 82 -5.85 8.52 1.72
C ALA A 82 -5.05 7.24 1.48
N TRP A 83 -5.41 6.49 0.46
CA TRP A 83 -4.77 5.24 0.11
C TRP A 83 -3.52 5.47 -0.73
N THR A 84 -2.41 5.73 -0.07
CA THR A 84 -1.06 5.74 -0.66
C THR A 84 -0.45 4.35 -0.58
N ASP A 85 0.65 4.12 -1.27
CA ASP A 85 1.41 2.87 -1.14
C ASP A 85 1.73 2.55 0.32
N GLU A 86 2.17 3.56 1.08
CA GLU A 86 2.50 3.41 2.48
C GLU A 86 1.28 3.07 3.34
N SER A 87 0.18 3.81 3.19
CA SER A 87 -1.02 3.58 4.02
C SER A 87 -1.71 2.25 3.66
N ILE A 88 -1.71 1.86 2.39
CA ILE A 88 -2.20 0.54 1.96
C ILE A 88 -1.34 -0.56 2.60
N SER A 89 -0.01 -0.42 2.55
CA SER A 89 0.88 -1.41 3.15
C SER A 89 0.64 -1.57 4.64
N LYS A 90 0.55 -0.48 5.39
CA LYS A 90 0.23 -0.51 6.83
C LYS A 90 -1.14 -1.10 7.13
N TYR A 91 -2.15 -0.75 6.33
CA TYR A 91 -3.49 -1.31 6.47
C TYR A 91 -3.50 -2.82 6.23
N LEU A 92 -2.84 -3.28 5.16
CA LEU A 92 -2.76 -4.70 4.81
C LEU A 92 -1.94 -5.52 5.80
N GLU A 93 -0.98 -4.92 6.49
CA GLU A 93 -0.22 -5.61 7.54
C GLU A 93 -1.10 -6.02 8.72
N ASN A 94 -1.95 -5.12 9.18
CA ASN A 94 -2.92 -5.37 10.23
C ASN A 94 -4.13 -4.43 10.12
N PRO A 95 -5.17 -4.82 9.36
CA PRO A 95 -6.33 -3.96 9.14
C PRO A 95 -7.05 -3.50 10.41
N ARG A 96 -7.10 -4.37 11.43
CA ARG A 96 -7.81 -4.08 12.69
C ARG A 96 -7.09 -3.07 13.55
N ASP A 97 -5.76 -3.05 13.51
CA ASP A 97 -4.98 -2.07 14.26
C ASP A 97 -4.92 -0.73 13.53
N PHE A 98 -4.83 -0.74 12.20
CA PHE A 98 -4.73 0.48 11.41
C PHE A 98 -6.04 1.27 11.35
N VAL A 99 -7.17 0.60 11.14
CA VAL A 99 -8.51 1.18 11.23
C VAL A 99 -9.36 0.31 12.17
N PRO A 100 -9.31 0.53 13.49
CA PRO A 100 -10.12 -0.22 14.44
C PRO A 100 -11.61 -0.18 14.09
N LYS A 101 -12.31 -1.29 14.27
CA LYS A 101 -13.75 -1.44 13.96
C LYS A 101 -14.10 -1.34 12.47
N ASN A 102 -13.12 -1.50 11.56
CA ASN A 102 -13.45 -1.65 10.15
C ASN A 102 -14.17 -2.99 9.89
N LYS A 103 -14.84 -3.09 8.74
CA LYS A 103 -15.63 -4.29 8.37
C LYS A 103 -14.80 -5.40 7.71
N MET A 104 -13.56 -5.15 7.33
CA MET A 104 -12.76 -6.11 6.58
C MET A 104 -12.31 -7.26 7.49
N ALA A 105 -12.90 -8.43 7.29
CA ALA A 105 -12.55 -9.66 8.03
C ALA A 105 -11.29 -10.31 7.42
N PHE A 106 -10.14 -9.67 7.57
CA PHE A 106 -8.87 -10.10 7.03
C PHE A 106 -7.77 -9.95 8.06
N VAL A 107 -6.99 -11.02 8.30
CA VAL A 107 -5.94 -11.03 9.33
C VAL A 107 -4.71 -10.22 8.97
N GLY A 108 -4.51 -9.94 7.69
CA GLY A 108 -3.40 -9.16 7.18
C GLY A 108 -2.37 -9.97 6.41
N LEU A 109 -1.52 -9.25 5.67
CA LEU A 109 -0.34 -9.76 4.98
C LEU A 109 0.90 -9.37 5.78
N LYS A 110 1.54 -10.34 6.42
CA LYS A 110 2.70 -10.08 7.30
C LYS A 110 3.99 -9.84 6.52
N LYS A 111 4.10 -10.40 5.32
CA LYS A 111 5.28 -10.24 4.48
C LYS A 111 5.21 -8.91 3.71
N GLU A 112 6.27 -8.13 3.84
CA GLU A 112 6.37 -6.83 3.19
C GLU A 112 6.40 -6.94 1.66
N ASP A 113 7.08 -7.95 1.13
CA ASP A 113 7.15 -8.23 -0.31
C ASP A 113 5.75 -8.54 -0.89
N GLU A 114 4.93 -9.35 -0.20
CA GLU A 114 3.55 -9.62 -0.63
C GLU A 114 2.72 -8.32 -0.66
N ARG A 115 2.89 -7.43 0.31
CA ARG A 115 2.21 -6.13 0.32
C ARG A 115 2.65 -5.25 -0.83
N ALA A 116 3.96 -5.16 -1.07
CA ALA A 116 4.51 -4.39 -2.19
C ALA A 116 4.02 -4.93 -3.55
N ASP A 117 3.99 -6.23 -3.72
CA ASP A 117 3.57 -6.89 -4.96
C ASP A 117 2.07 -6.67 -5.23
N VAL A 118 1.20 -6.81 -4.23
CA VAL A 118 -0.24 -6.59 -4.43
C VAL A 118 -0.56 -5.12 -4.69
N ILE A 119 0.19 -4.18 -4.09
CA ILE A 119 0.05 -2.76 -4.40
C ILE A 119 0.43 -2.49 -5.86
N ALA A 120 1.52 -3.08 -6.36
CA ALA A 120 1.90 -2.98 -7.77
C ALA A 120 0.80 -3.53 -8.70
N TYR A 121 0.16 -4.62 -8.32
CA TYR A 121 -0.97 -5.18 -9.06
C TYR A 121 -2.17 -4.21 -9.08
N LEU A 122 -2.55 -3.64 -7.94
CA LEU A 122 -3.64 -2.68 -7.84
C LEU A 122 -3.40 -1.41 -8.67
N LYS A 123 -2.15 -0.98 -8.80
CA LYS A 123 -1.79 0.18 -9.64
C LYS A 123 -2.10 -0.02 -11.12
N LYS A 124 -2.16 -1.26 -11.62
CA LYS A 124 -2.59 -1.55 -12.99
C LYS A 124 -4.04 -1.13 -13.27
N TYR A 125 -4.85 -1.02 -12.22
CA TYR A 125 -6.25 -0.63 -12.28
C TYR A 125 -6.48 0.78 -11.74
N THR A 126 -5.44 1.58 -11.72
CA THR A 126 -5.50 2.99 -11.33
C THR A 126 -5.30 3.85 -12.57
N ALA A 127 -6.29 4.70 -12.88
CA ALA A 127 -6.19 5.61 -14.01
C ALA A 127 -5.06 6.63 -13.80
N PRO A 128 -4.32 7.00 -14.84
CA PRO A 128 -3.36 8.11 -14.80
C PRO A 128 -4.07 9.39 -14.37
N LYS A 129 -3.43 10.17 -13.49
CA LYS A 129 -3.90 11.49 -13.06
C LYS A 129 -3.20 12.56 -13.87
#